data_194d690612dd4d7c2c1782ce52dbd0ba
#
_entry.id   194d690612dd4d7c2c1782ce52dbd0ba
#
_cell.length_a   1.000
_cell.length_b   1.000
_cell.length_c   1.000
_cell.angle_alpha   90.00
_cell.angle_beta   90.00
_cell.angle_gamma   90.00
#
_symmetry.space_group_name_H-M   'P 1'
#
loop_
_entity.id
_entity.type
_entity.pdbx_description
1 polymer ?
#
loop_
_entity_poly.entity_id
_entity_poly.type
_entity_poly.pdbx_seq_one_letter_code
_entity_poly.pdbx_strand_id
1 'polypeptide(L)'
;LSYLCHKFNTPLIINDDIDLAIKVGADGVHLGVEDVAVSEARNKLGPEKIIGASCYNQVRYAIEAESQGANYVAFGAFFTSTTKPDAVITSIDLLCQAKQYLQIPIVAIGGINSGNIEELVHKGADAIAISSSLFKSSNMKIEARKIACIFKKTKLSINN
;
A
#
# COMPACT_ATOMS: atom_id res chain seq x y z
N LEU A 1 6.38 5.48 18.18
CA LEU A 1 5.37 5.42 17.11
C LEU A 1 4.34 4.33 17.43
N SER A 2 4.76 3.11 17.82
CA SER A 2 3.88 1.98 18.15
C SER A 2 2.77 2.38 19.14
N TYR A 3 3.11 3.02 20.26
CA TYR A 3 2.13 3.53 21.24
C TYR A 3 1.05 4.43 20.60
N LEU A 4 1.44 5.33 19.68
CA LEU A 4 0.48 6.22 19.00
C LEU A 4 -0.43 5.44 18.04
N CYS A 5 0.12 4.50 17.30
CA CYS A 5 -0.65 3.66 16.39
C CYS A 5 -1.72 2.86 17.16
N HIS A 6 -1.33 2.19 18.24
CA HIS A 6 -2.27 1.46 19.11
C HIS A 6 -3.34 2.36 19.73
N LYS A 7 -2.94 3.55 20.23
CA LYS A 7 -3.89 4.53 20.81
C LYS A 7 -5.00 4.93 19.85
N PHE A 8 -4.72 4.94 18.53
CA PHE A 8 -5.67 5.33 17.51
C PHE A 8 -6.19 4.14 16.68
N ASN A 9 -5.99 2.90 17.13
CA ASN A 9 -6.38 1.68 16.43
C ASN A 9 -5.94 1.67 14.95
N THR A 10 -4.69 2.10 14.71
CA THR A 10 -4.09 2.18 13.39
C THR A 10 -2.94 1.18 13.31
N PRO A 11 -2.96 0.21 12.37
CA PRO A 11 -1.87 -0.75 12.24
C PRO A 11 -0.54 -0.07 11.93
N LEU A 12 0.52 -0.50 12.61
CA LEU A 12 1.90 -0.11 12.34
C LEU A 12 2.55 -1.18 11.47
N ILE A 13 2.93 -0.81 10.25
CA ILE A 13 3.65 -1.68 9.31
C ILE A 13 5.09 -1.17 9.20
N ILE A 14 6.06 -2.03 9.46
CA ILE A 14 7.49 -1.74 9.31
C ILE A 14 7.92 -2.09 7.88
N ASN A 15 8.70 -1.21 7.27
CA ASN A 15 9.23 -1.43 5.93
C ASN A 15 10.50 -2.28 6.01
N ASP A 16 10.56 -3.38 5.23
CA ASP A 16 11.68 -4.29 4.98
C ASP A 16 12.17 -5.09 6.20
N ASP A 17 12.22 -4.53 7.41
CA ASP A 17 12.89 -5.06 8.59
C ASP A 17 11.95 -5.88 9.49
N ILE A 18 11.98 -7.21 9.33
CA ILE A 18 11.17 -8.16 10.11
C ILE A 18 11.59 -8.16 11.59
N ASP A 19 12.89 -8.11 11.86
CA ASP A 19 13.40 -8.19 13.22
C ASP A 19 13.03 -6.94 14.02
N LEU A 20 13.08 -5.77 13.37
CA LEU A 20 12.56 -4.54 13.96
C LEU A 20 11.05 -4.63 14.21
N ALA A 21 10.28 -5.18 13.27
CA ALA A 21 8.83 -5.33 13.44
C ALA A 21 8.49 -6.18 14.67
N ILE A 22 9.20 -7.30 14.86
CA ILE A 22 9.07 -8.16 16.04
C ILE A 22 9.46 -7.38 17.31
N LYS A 23 10.63 -6.73 17.29
CA LYS A 23 11.19 -6.01 18.44
C LYS A 23 10.28 -4.90 18.97
N VAL A 24 9.62 -4.16 18.06
CA VAL A 24 8.73 -3.05 18.44
C VAL A 24 7.27 -3.45 18.60
N GLY A 25 6.94 -4.73 18.40
CA GLY A 25 5.57 -5.24 18.46
C GLY A 25 4.69 -4.63 17.36
N ALA A 26 5.21 -4.44 16.15
CA ALA A 26 4.44 -3.92 15.02
C ALA A 26 3.34 -4.90 14.59
N ASP A 27 2.33 -4.37 13.90
CA ASP A 27 1.22 -5.17 13.38
C ASP A 27 1.61 -5.95 12.12
N GLY A 28 2.69 -5.54 11.44
CA GLY A 28 3.19 -6.25 10.27
C GLY A 28 4.42 -5.63 9.63
N VAL A 29 4.73 -6.13 8.42
CA VAL A 29 5.83 -5.67 7.57
C VAL A 29 5.36 -5.43 6.14
N HIS A 30 6.10 -4.58 5.42
CA HIS A 30 5.98 -4.41 3.98
C HIS A 30 7.31 -4.72 3.33
N LEU A 31 7.33 -5.63 2.36
CA LEU A 31 8.52 -6.19 1.74
C LEU A 31 8.64 -5.79 0.27
N GLY A 32 9.83 -5.47 -0.18
CA GLY A 32 10.18 -5.30 -1.59
C GLY A 32 10.52 -6.65 -2.26
N VAL A 33 10.72 -6.62 -3.57
CA VAL A 33 11.05 -7.83 -4.35
C VAL A 33 12.47 -8.36 -4.03
N GLU A 34 13.35 -7.48 -3.56
CA GLU A 34 14.73 -7.84 -3.21
C GLU A 34 14.91 -8.21 -1.73
N ASP A 35 13.85 -8.07 -0.94
CA ASP A 35 13.83 -8.43 0.47
C ASP A 35 13.60 -9.94 0.65
N VAL A 36 13.47 -10.39 1.89
CA VAL A 36 13.11 -11.78 2.20
C VAL A 36 11.77 -12.16 1.58
N ALA A 37 11.65 -13.40 1.13
CA ALA A 37 10.41 -13.90 0.55
C ALA A 37 9.23 -13.77 1.54
N VAL A 38 8.04 -13.50 1.01
CA VAL A 38 6.80 -13.40 1.81
C VAL A 38 6.57 -14.65 2.64
N SER A 39 6.85 -15.84 2.08
CA SER A 39 6.73 -17.13 2.80
C SER A 39 7.67 -17.24 3.99
N GLU A 40 8.90 -16.72 3.88
CA GLU A 40 9.84 -16.68 5.00
C GLU A 40 9.38 -15.72 6.09
N ALA A 41 8.94 -14.51 5.69
CA ALA A 41 8.37 -13.55 6.61
C ALA A 41 7.13 -14.12 7.34
N ARG A 42 6.26 -14.85 6.63
CA ARG A 42 5.10 -15.52 7.19
C ARG A 42 5.49 -16.55 8.24
N ASN A 43 6.52 -17.35 7.96
CA ASN A 43 7.04 -18.33 8.92
C ASN A 43 7.60 -17.66 10.19
N LYS A 44 8.30 -16.52 10.06
CA LYS A 44 8.86 -15.79 11.22
C LYS A 44 7.81 -15.05 12.04
N LEU A 45 6.84 -14.43 11.37
CA LEU A 45 5.87 -13.54 12.00
C LEU A 45 4.60 -14.25 12.49
N GLY A 46 4.33 -15.45 11.97
CA GLY A 46 3.11 -16.18 12.25
C GLY A 46 1.89 -15.69 11.45
N PRO A 47 0.74 -16.36 11.58
CA PRO A 47 -0.45 -16.14 10.73
C PRO A 47 -1.15 -14.79 10.96
N GLU A 48 -1.03 -14.22 12.17
CA GLU A 48 -1.80 -13.04 12.58
C GLU A 48 -1.19 -11.71 12.11
N LYS A 49 0.09 -11.69 11.72
CA LYS A 49 0.76 -10.45 11.31
C LYS A 49 0.46 -10.10 9.86
N ILE A 50 0.34 -8.80 9.61
CA ILE A 50 0.10 -8.28 8.27
C ILE A 50 1.39 -8.29 7.46
N ILE A 51 1.38 -8.89 6.28
CA ILE A 51 2.48 -8.84 5.32
C ILE A 51 1.99 -8.21 4.03
N GLY A 52 2.61 -7.09 3.67
CA GLY A 52 2.43 -6.45 2.38
C GLY A 52 3.61 -6.72 1.45
N ALA A 53 3.38 -6.72 0.15
CA ALA A 53 4.44 -6.90 -0.85
C ALA A 53 4.40 -5.82 -1.93
N SER A 54 5.55 -5.21 -2.24
CA SER A 54 5.75 -4.33 -3.39
C SER A 54 5.86 -5.16 -4.66
N CYS A 55 5.02 -4.86 -5.65
CA CYS A 55 4.99 -5.58 -6.93
C CYS A 55 5.36 -4.69 -8.13
N TYR A 56 5.78 -3.44 -7.88
CA TYR A 56 6.13 -2.46 -8.91
C TYR A 56 5.03 -2.36 -9.98
N ASN A 57 5.33 -2.80 -11.21
CA ASN A 57 4.40 -2.85 -12.34
C ASN A 57 4.14 -4.29 -12.85
N GLN A 58 4.36 -5.31 -12.01
CA GLN A 58 4.31 -6.72 -12.42
C GLN A 58 3.22 -7.49 -11.67
N VAL A 59 2.12 -7.83 -12.34
CA VAL A 59 1.03 -8.63 -11.76
C VAL A 59 1.51 -10.01 -11.31
N ARG A 60 2.50 -10.59 -11.99
CA ARG A 60 3.08 -11.88 -11.61
C ARG A 60 3.66 -11.89 -10.19
N TYR A 61 4.32 -10.81 -9.77
CA TYR A 61 4.86 -10.71 -8.41
C TYR A 61 3.74 -10.66 -7.37
N ALA A 62 2.61 -10.04 -7.71
CA ALA A 62 1.47 -9.97 -6.82
C ALA A 62 0.78 -11.35 -6.66
N ILE A 63 0.65 -12.10 -7.75
CA ILE A 63 0.12 -13.48 -7.72
C ILE A 63 1.02 -14.37 -6.86
N GLU A 64 2.33 -14.26 -7.03
CA GLU A 64 3.31 -14.99 -6.23
C GLU A 64 3.22 -14.60 -4.75
N ALA A 65 3.22 -13.30 -4.44
CA ALA A 65 3.10 -12.80 -3.08
C ALA A 65 1.81 -13.28 -2.38
N GLU A 66 0.67 -13.26 -3.09
CA GLU A 66 -0.59 -13.79 -2.59
C GLU A 66 -0.49 -15.28 -2.27
N SER A 67 0.09 -16.08 -3.19
CA SER A 67 0.28 -17.52 -3.00
C SER A 67 1.20 -17.86 -1.80
N GLN A 68 2.12 -16.96 -1.47
CA GLN A 68 3.03 -17.05 -0.34
C GLN A 68 2.44 -16.52 0.99
N GLY A 69 1.21 -16.00 0.97
CA GLY A 69 0.49 -15.54 2.16
C GLY A 69 0.61 -14.05 2.46
N ALA A 70 0.84 -13.19 1.46
CA ALA A 70 0.69 -11.75 1.61
C ALA A 70 -0.77 -11.38 1.92
N ASN A 71 -0.95 -10.35 2.75
CA ASN A 71 -2.28 -9.82 3.10
C ASN A 71 -2.71 -8.69 2.17
N TYR A 72 -1.77 -8.03 1.50
CA TYR A 72 -2.01 -7.04 0.47
C TYR A 72 -0.80 -6.91 -0.45
N VAL A 73 -1.02 -6.35 -1.64
CA VAL A 73 0.04 -6.03 -2.59
C VAL A 73 0.02 -4.56 -2.96
N ALA A 74 1.18 -3.99 -3.28
CA ALA A 74 1.30 -2.60 -3.69
C ALA A 74 1.86 -2.48 -5.10
N PHE A 75 1.16 -1.72 -5.96
CA PHE A 75 1.61 -1.36 -7.30
C PHE A 75 1.95 0.13 -7.40
N GLY A 76 2.93 0.44 -8.21
CA GLY A 76 3.39 1.81 -8.50
C GLY A 76 4.82 1.82 -9.08
N ALA A 77 5.34 3.00 -9.38
CA ALA A 77 4.70 4.30 -9.15
C ALA A 77 3.68 4.62 -10.25
N PHE A 78 2.52 5.17 -9.87
CA PHE A 78 1.53 5.60 -10.86
C PHE A 78 1.76 7.02 -11.36
N PHE A 79 2.37 7.86 -10.55
CA PHE A 79 2.69 9.25 -10.89
C PHE A 79 4.11 9.59 -10.44
N THR A 80 4.70 10.59 -11.08
CA THR A 80 6.03 11.10 -10.70
C THR A 80 6.05 11.61 -9.26
N SER A 81 7.15 11.38 -8.57
CA SER A 81 7.31 11.75 -7.17
C SER A 81 8.68 12.33 -6.90
N THR A 82 8.74 13.35 -6.05
CA THR A 82 10.00 13.92 -5.58
C THR A 82 10.78 12.98 -4.65
N THR A 83 10.14 11.92 -4.13
CA THR A 83 10.78 10.95 -3.22
C THR A 83 11.59 9.90 -3.99
N LYS A 84 11.07 9.46 -5.14
CA LYS A 84 11.74 8.52 -6.06
C LYS A 84 11.56 9.04 -7.49
N PRO A 85 12.35 10.02 -7.94
CA PRO A 85 12.19 10.65 -9.25
C PRO A 85 12.43 9.68 -10.41
N ASP A 86 13.29 8.68 -10.22
CA ASP A 86 13.66 7.68 -11.23
C ASP A 86 12.74 6.44 -11.23
N ALA A 87 11.64 6.47 -10.45
CA ALA A 87 10.70 5.35 -10.43
C ALA A 87 10.02 5.19 -11.80
N VAL A 88 9.98 3.95 -12.28
CA VAL A 88 9.26 3.62 -13.50
C VAL A 88 7.76 3.86 -13.28
N ILE A 89 7.18 4.72 -14.13
CA ILE A 89 5.74 4.99 -14.09
C ILE A 89 4.99 3.88 -14.79
N THR A 90 3.98 3.35 -14.12
CA THR A 90 3.12 2.31 -14.68
C THR A 90 1.76 2.86 -15.11
N SER A 91 1.10 2.13 -16.04
CA SER A 91 -0.27 2.44 -16.43
C SER A 91 -1.24 2.16 -15.29
N ILE A 92 -2.22 3.03 -15.12
CA ILE A 92 -3.31 2.87 -14.16
C ILE A 92 -4.17 1.63 -14.48
N ASP A 93 -4.23 1.22 -15.76
CA ASP A 93 -4.95 0.01 -16.20
C ASP A 93 -4.38 -1.28 -15.59
N LEU A 94 -3.15 -1.25 -15.08
CA LEU A 94 -2.56 -2.35 -14.31
C LEU A 94 -3.46 -2.77 -13.14
N LEU A 95 -4.14 -1.83 -12.49
CA LEU A 95 -5.05 -2.12 -11.38
C LEU A 95 -6.23 -2.99 -11.82
N CYS A 96 -6.84 -2.67 -12.98
CA CYS A 96 -7.91 -3.48 -13.55
C CYS A 96 -7.44 -4.90 -13.92
N GLN A 97 -6.21 -5.01 -14.46
CA GLN A 97 -5.62 -6.31 -14.78
C GLN A 97 -5.38 -7.13 -13.50
N ALA A 98 -4.76 -6.52 -12.50
CA ALA A 98 -4.47 -7.19 -11.24
C ALA A 98 -5.73 -7.71 -10.54
N LYS A 99 -6.84 -6.96 -10.58
CA LYS A 99 -8.13 -7.37 -10.01
C LYS A 99 -8.71 -8.65 -10.63
N GLN A 100 -8.29 -9.04 -11.83
CA GLN A 100 -8.76 -10.27 -12.46
C GLN A 100 -8.13 -11.53 -11.84
N TYR A 101 -6.99 -11.37 -11.18
CA TYR A 101 -6.19 -12.49 -10.66
C TYR A 101 -6.10 -12.55 -9.13
N LEU A 102 -6.27 -11.40 -8.46
CA LEU A 102 -6.01 -11.26 -7.02
C LEU A 102 -7.31 -11.21 -6.22
N GLN A 103 -7.32 -11.88 -5.08
CA GLN A 103 -8.38 -11.81 -4.08
C GLN A 103 -8.01 -10.86 -2.91
N ILE A 104 -6.71 -10.65 -2.67
CA ILE A 104 -6.24 -9.76 -1.62
C ILE A 104 -6.29 -8.29 -2.04
N PRO A 105 -6.34 -7.34 -1.08
CA PRO A 105 -6.37 -5.91 -1.34
C PRO A 105 -5.19 -5.41 -2.18
N ILE A 106 -5.49 -4.49 -3.10
CA ILE A 106 -4.52 -3.81 -3.96
C ILE A 106 -4.32 -2.38 -3.44
N VAL A 107 -3.08 -2.05 -3.12
CA VAL A 107 -2.65 -0.71 -2.72
C VAL A 107 -2.00 0.00 -3.91
N ALA A 108 -2.44 1.21 -4.23
CA ALA A 108 -1.76 2.06 -5.20
C ALA A 108 -0.81 3.04 -4.49
N ILE A 109 0.42 3.18 -5.04
CA ILE A 109 1.48 4.03 -4.48
C ILE A 109 2.20 4.82 -5.58
N GLY A 110 2.85 5.93 -5.20
CA GLY A 110 3.73 6.73 -6.05
C GLY A 110 3.05 7.98 -6.61
N GLY A 111 3.49 9.17 -6.14
CA GLY A 111 3.05 10.48 -6.62
C GLY A 111 1.58 10.82 -6.40
N ILE A 112 0.89 10.11 -5.52
CA ILE A 112 -0.55 10.25 -5.30
C ILE A 112 -0.85 11.46 -4.42
N ASN A 113 -1.92 12.17 -4.78
CA ASN A 113 -2.42 13.36 -4.09
C ASN A 113 -3.93 13.49 -4.28
N SER A 114 -4.54 14.51 -3.69
CA SER A 114 -5.98 14.74 -3.77
C SER A 114 -6.53 15.06 -5.18
N GLY A 115 -5.67 15.34 -6.16
CA GLY A 115 -6.07 15.61 -7.53
C GLY A 115 -6.08 14.42 -8.48
N ASN A 116 -5.44 13.27 -8.08
CA ASN A 116 -5.32 12.10 -8.95
C ASN A 116 -5.79 10.78 -8.31
N ILE A 117 -6.27 10.81 -7.07
CA ILE A 117 -6.70 9.62 -6.34
C ILE A 117 -7.95 8.95 -6.90
N GLU A 118 -8.91 9.74 -7.43
CA GLU A 118 -10.20 9.22 -7.90
C GLU A 118 -10.04 8.18 -9.01
N GLU A 119 -9.16 8.46 -9.96
CA GLU A 119 -8.89 7.57 -11.09
C GLU A 119 -8.36 6.21 -10.63
N LEU A 120 -7.45 6.19 -9.66
CA LEU A 120 -6.91 4.93 -9.12
C LEU A 120 -7.99 4.10 -8.43
N VAL A 121 -8.89 4.75 -7.69
CA VAL A 121 -10.00 4.08 -7.00
C VAL A 121 -10.98 3.49 -8.01
N HIS A 122 -11.35 4.22 -9.07
CA HIS A 122 -12.20 3.73 -10.15
C HIS A 122 -11.58 2.53 -10.88
N LYS A 123 -10.25 2.48 -11.00
CA LYS A 123 -9.52 1.39 -11.63
C LYS A 123 -9.27 0.18 -10.72
N GLY A 124 -9.74 0.22 -9.48
CA GLY A 124 -9.73 -0.95 -8.60
C GLY A 124 -8.74 -0.92 -7.44
N ALA A 125 -8.10 0.22 -7.15
CA ALA A 125 -7.32 0.33 -5.92
C ALA A 125 -8.23 0.17 -4.68
N ASP A 126 -7.85 -0.72 -3.77
CA ASP A 126 -8.57 -0.95 -2.50
C ASP A 126 -8.06 -0.05 -1.39
N ALA A 127 -6.81 0.39 -1.49
CA ALA A 127 -6.19 1.36 -0.60
C ALA A 127 -5.16 2.21 -1.35
N ILE A 128 -4.76 3.32 -0.73
CA ILE A 128 -3.83 4.29 -1.30
C ILE A 128 -2.71 4.55 -0.30
N ALA A 129 -1.45 4.42 -0.73
CA ALA A 129 -0.29 4.80 0.06
C ALA A 129 0.22 6.18 -0.36
N ILE A 130 0.28 7.10 0.60
CA ILE A 130 0.63 8.50 0.39
C ILE A 130 1.77 8.91 1.32
N SER A 131 2.78 9.55 0.76
CA SER A 131 3.91 10.08 1.53
C SER A 131 4.09 11.58 1.27
N SER A 132 4.78 11.97 0.21
CA SER A 132 5.24 13.35 0.00
C SER A 132 4.12 14.38 -0.05
N SER A 133 3.00 14.11 -0.70
CA SER A 133 1.87 15.04 -0.77
C SER A 133 1.23 15.32 0.59
N LEU A 134 1.32 14.36 1.52
CA LEU A 134 0.83 14.53 2.88
C LEU A 134 1.86 15.25 3.76
N PHE A 135 3.11 14.74 3.81
CA PHE A 135 4.13 15.26 4.73
C PHE A 135 4.72 16.62 4.33
N LYS A 136 4.61 17.01 3.04
CA LYS A 136 5.00 18.34 2.55
C LYS A 136 3.86 19.35 2.56
N SER A 137 2.64 18.92 2.92
CA SER A 137 1.50 19.84 3.04
C SER A 137 1.69 20.82 4.20
N SER A 138 1.32 22.07 3.99
CA SER A 138 1.30 23.09 5.04
C SER A 138 0.31 22.74 6.17
N ASN A 139 -0.68 21.89 5.90
CA ASN A 139 -1.61 21.36 6.88
C ASN A 139 -1.96 19.90 6.60
N MET A 140 -1.13 18.99 7.15
CA MET A 140 -1.30 17.54 7.00
C MET A 140 -2.69 17.05 7.40
N LYS A 141 -3.29 17.62 8.45
CA LYS A 141 -4.61 17.19 8.93
C LYS A 141 -5.72 17.49 7.94
N ILE A 142 -5.68 18.66 7.32
CA ILE A 142 -6.65 19.05 6.28
C ILE A 142 -6.46 18.17 5.04
N GLU A 143 -5.22 18.00 4.60
CA GLU A 143 -4.91 17.17 3.42
C GLU A 143 -5.31 15.72 3.62
N ALA A 144 -4.99 15.12 4.77
CA ALA A 144 -5.41 13.76 5.11
C ALA A 144 -6.94 13.60 5.07
N ARG A 145 -7.68 14.54 5.64
CA ARG A 145 -9.15 14.53 5.62
C ARG A 145 -9.71 14.65 4.21
N LYS A 146 -9.13 15.53 3.40
CA LYS A 146 -9.52 15.74 2.01
C LYS A 146 -9.35 14.45 1.22
N ILE A 147 -8.19 13.84 1.29
CA ILE A 147 -7.87 12.57 0.62
C ILE A 147 -8.82 11.46 1.06
N ALA A 148 -9.01 11.28 2.38
CA ALA A 148 -9.91 10.26 2.92
C ALA A 148 -11.37 10.47 2.47
N CYS A 149 -11.82 11.73 2.38
CA CYS A 149 -13.17 12.06 1.91
C CYS A 149 -13.34 11.70 0.43
N ILE A 150 -12.37 12.04 -0.43
CA ILE A 150 -12.40 11.70 -1.86
C ILE A 150 -12.43 10.18 -2.02
N PHE A 151 -11.49 9.48 -1.38
CA PHE A 151 -11.42 8.02 -1.44
C PHE A 151 -12.75 7.36 -1.06
N LYS A 152 -13.34 7.76 0.07
CA LYS A 152 -14.62 7.22 0.56
C LYS A 152 -15.76 7.48 -0.41
N LYS A 153 -15.89 8.70 -0.93
CA LYS A 153 -16.94 9.07 -1.90
C LYS A 153 -16.84 8.24 -3.17
N THR A 154 -15.61 8.10 -3.72
CA THR A 154 -15.38 7.34 -4.95
C THR A 154 -15.67 5.86 -4.74
N LYS A 155 -15.27 5.25 -3.63
CA LYS A 155 -15.63 3.84 -3.31
C LYS A 155 -17.14 3.64 -3.21
N LEU A 156 -17.87 4.57 -2.62
CA LEU A 156 -19.33 4.48 -2.53
C LEU A 156 -20.02 4.59 -3.89
N SER A 157 -19.50 5.41 -4.82
CA SER A 157 -20.07 5.55 -6.17
C SER A 157 -19.87 4.34 -7.08
N ILE A 158 -18.88 3.49 -6.77
CA ILE A 158 -18.61 2.25 -7.54
C ILE A 158 -19.53 1.11 -7.09
N ASN A 159 -19.96 1.12 -5.83
CA ASN A 159 -20.75 0.05 -5.22
C ASN A 159 -22.26 0.26 -5.30
N ASN A 160 -22.71 1.39 -5.90
CA ASN A 160 -24.09 1.70 -6.21
C ASN A 160 -24.39 1.56 -7.69
#